data_837c0383c4472d17b339b76bf59f4081
#
_entry.id   837c0383c4472d17b339b76bf59f4081
#
_cell.length_a   1.000
_cell.length_b   1.000
_cell.length_c   1.000
_cell.angle_alpha   90.00
_cell.angle_beta   90.00
_cell.angle_gamma   90.00
#
_symmetry.space_group_name_H-M   'P 1'
#
loop_
_entity.id
_entity.type
_entity.pdbx_description
1 polymer ?
#
loop_
_entity_poly.entity_id
_entity_poly.type
_entity_poly.pdbx_seq_one_letter_code
_entity_poly.pdbx_strand_id
1 'polypeptide(L)'
;MGCEEDNLHKPYGPDDGIAPGKVEVLSYTPTAGGAIINFRSPDNEDLMYIVAKYKLVSGKEMESRVSAYSSSLKVEGFGDTEEKQITFYAVDRKENIGEPITYNIIPLTPSYIEAYNTLETNETFGGIAISMQNPSASDLAIEVITPDSLNQWTTVQTNYTAAKNINITARGYKPEERKFGVIVRDRWDNATDTVFTTVTPWEEYELDKGKFNEVILDNDIPMNAWGHWLSKIWNGSHNYGDGWDMAHSPQDNQTMPIWFTFDLGVTTHLSRYLYWQRLDDSFLYQHGNMKEWEVWGRADKPDQSGSWDGWTLLTTCESYKPSGLPAGQISNEDKEYASAGEEFIFPTDAPAVRYIRFKALSTFTGVKFIHLMEVTFYGKPVETK
;
A
#
# COMPACT_ATOMS: atom_id res chain seq x y z
N MET A 1 -55.17 25.75 5.91
CA MET A 1 -55.13 24.34 5.50
C MET A 1 -53.66 23.88 5.71
N GLY A 2 -53.41 23.26 6.86
CA GLY A 2 -52.11 22.66 7.12
C GLY A 2 -52.03 21.32 6.38
N CYS A 3 -50.96 21.08 5.62
CA CYS A 3 -50.64 19.76 5.17
C CYS A 3 -50.35 18.90 6.40
N GLU A 4 -51.16 17.89 6.66
CA GLU A 4 -50.76 16.78 7.50
C GLU A 4 -49.55 16.10 6.84
N GLU A 5 -48.39 16.20 7.49
CA GLU A 5 -47.28 15.34 7.15
C GLU A 5 -47.71 13.88 7.40
N ASP A 6 -47.93 13.13 6.35
CA ASP A 6 -48.11 11.69 6.44
C ASP A 6 -46.92 11.12 7.19
N ASN A 7 -47.20 10.49 8.32
CA ASN A 7 -46.23 9.88 9.20
C ASN A 7 -45.54 8.66 8.49
N LEU A 8 -44.58 8.95 7.64
CA LEU A 8 -43.71 7.98 6.98
C LEU A 8 -42.89 7.12 7.98
N HIS A 9 -42.96 7.42 9.27
CA HIS A 9 -42.27 6.72 10.34
C HIS A 9 -43.19 5.92 11.29
N LYS A 10 -44.46 5.75 10.97
CA LYS A 10 -45.29 4.81 11.73
C LYS A 10 -44.98 3.39 11.30
N PRO A 11 -44.67 2.48 12.26
CA PRO A 11 -44.55 1.05 11.94
C PRO A 11 -45.85 0.58 11.25
N TYR A 12 -45.68 -0.20 10.18
CA TYR A 12 -46.78 -0.69 9.34
C TYR A 12 -47.81 -1.46 10.18
N GLY A 13 -49.08 -0.99 10.19
CA GLY A 13 -50.21 -1.65 10.85
C GLY A 13 -50.18 -1.57 12.38
N PRO A 14 -51.24 -2.02 13.06
CA PRO A 14 -51.24 -2.23 14.50
C PRO A 14 -50.31 -3.40 14.86
N ASP A 15 -49.74 -3.38 16.07
CA ASP A 15 -49.05 -4.52 16.65
C ASP A 15 -50.06 -5.63 16.89
N ASP A 16 -49.85 -6.78 16.27
CA ASP A 16 -50.69 -7.98 16.43
C ASP A 16 -50.23 -8.85 17.61
N GLY A 17 -49.03 -8.50 18.20
CA GLY A 17 -48.45 -9.24 19.33
C GLY A 17 -47.98 -10.64 18.98
N ILE A 18 -47.85 -10.98 17.67
CA ILE A 18 -47.44 -12.26 17.19
C ILE A 18 -45.98 -12.22 16.76
N ALA A 19 -45.12 -12.90 17.50
CA ALA A 19 -43.69 -12.99 17.13
C ALA A 19 -43.51 -13.86 15.85
N PRO A 20 -42.48 -13.53 15.02
CA PRO A 20 -42.17 -14.30 13.82
C PRO A 20 -41.83 -15.77 14.11
N GLY A 21 -42.02 -16.65 13.11
CA GLY A 21 -41.63 -18.04 13.16
C GLY A 21 -40.09 -18.20 13.29
N LYS A 22 -39.66 -19.47 13.45
CA LYS A 22 -38.23 -19.82 13.56
C LYS A 22 -37.51 -19.65 12.22
N VAL A 23 -36.26 -19.25 12.28
CA VAL A 23 -35.33 -19.32 11.15
C VAL A 23 -34.98 -20.78 10.87
N GLU A 24 -34.93 -21.21 9.62
CA GLU A 24 -34.46 -22.54 9.21
C GLU A 24 -33.02 -22.40 8.65
N VAL A 25 -32.01 -22.85 9.41
CA VAL A 25 -30.62 -22.87 8.90
C VAL A 25 -30.46 -24.08 7.98
N LEU A 26 -29.98 -23.82 6.74
CA LEU A 26 -29.86 -24.83 5.68
C LEU A 26 -28.44 -25.37 5.57
N SER A 27 -27.43 -24.49 5.61
CA SER A 27 -26.02 -24.85 5.45
C SER A 27 -25.11 -23.69 5.88
N TYR A 28 -23.83 -23.95 5.97
CA TYR A 28 -22.83 -22.87 6.08
C TYR A 28 -21.62 -23.17 5.21
N THR A 29 -20.92 -22.08 4.83
CA THR A 29 -19.61 -22.11 4.17
C THR A 29 -18.62 -21.46 5.11
N PRO A 30 -17.61 -22.20 5.63
CA PRO A 30 -16.62 -21.63 6.52
C PRO A 30 -15.74 -20.63 5.78
N THR A 31 -15.35 -19.56 6.47
CA THR A 31 -14.43 -18.52 5.99
C THR A 31 -13.33 -18.29 7.04
N ALA A 32 -12.28 -17.55 6.68
CA ALA A 32 -11.22 -17.22 7.62
C ALA A 32 -11.77 -16.47 8.84
N GLY A 33 -11.70 -17.10 10.02
CA GLY A 33 -12.25 -16.57 11.27
C GLY A 33 -13.75 -16.33 11.27
N GLY A 34 -14.54 -17.08 10.44
CA GLY A 34 -15.98 -16.89 10.36
C GLY A 34 -16.72 -17.91 9.49
N ALA A 35 -17.95 -17.59 9.11
CA ALA A 35 -18.75 -18.37 8.17
C ALA A 35 -19.82 -17.50 7.49
N ILE A 36 -20.22 -17.91 6.29
CA ILE A 36 -21.45 -17.48 5.62
C ILE A 36 -22.50 -18.56 5.85
N ILE A 37 -23.59 -18.21 6.51
CA ILE A 37 -24.65 -19.15 6.90
C ILE A 37 -25.85 -18.89 6.01
N ASN A 38 -26.30 -19.93 5.30
CA ASN A 38 -27.49 -19.91 4.45
C ASN A 38 -28.70 -20.35 5.26
N PHE A 39 -29.80 -19.63 5.13
CA PHE A 39 -31.00 -19.88 5.87
C PHE A 39 -32.23 -19.56 5.04
N ARG A 40 -33.39 -20.05 5.50
CA ARG A 40 -34.72 -19.64 5.05
C ARG A 40 -35.40 -18.83 6.15
N SER A 41 -35.87 -17.65 5.79
CA SER A 41 -36.69 -16.83 6.68
C SER A 41 -38.06 -17.48 6.91
N PRO A 42 -38.69 -17.29 8.09
CA PRO A 42 -40.09 -17.66 8.30
C PRO A 42 -41.01 -16.86 7.38
N ASP A 43 -42.15 -17.44 7.04
CA ASP A 43 -43.16 -16.81 6.18
C ASP A 43 -44.07 -15.91 7.03
N ASN A 44 -43.56 -14.69 7.33
CA ASN A 44 -44.29 -13.67 8.07
C ASN A 44 -44.29 -12.37 7.23
N GLU A 45 -45.47 -11.79 6.98
CA GLU A 45 -45.66 -10.61 6.13
C GLU A 45 -44.95 -9.36 6.69
N ASP A 46 -44.85 -9.27 8.01
CA ASP A 46 -44.25 -8.14 8.75
C ASP A 46 -42.80 -8.39 9.19
N LEU A 47 -42.19 -9.48 8.76
CA LEU A 47 -40.77 -9.77 9.06
C LEU A 47 -39.86 -8.61 8.62
N MET A 48 -38.99 -8.14 9.53
CA MET A 48 -38.10 -7.03 9.28
C MET A 48 -36.67 -7.46 9.00
N TYR A 49 -36.09 -8.27 9.89
CA TYR A 49 -34.71 -8.74 9.76
C TYR A 49 -34.46 -10.07 10.47
N ILE A 50 -33.36 -10.71 10.09
CA ILE A 50 -32.81 -11.87 10.81
C ILE A 50 -31.53 -11.40 11.51
N VAL A 51 -31.36 -11.79 12.77
CA VAL A 51 -30.18 -11.49 13.58
C VAL A 51 -29.53 -12.78 14.07
N ALA A 52 -28.21 -12.85 13.95
CA ALA A 52 -27.37 -13.88 14.54
C ALA A 52 -26.56 -13.27 15.70
N LYS A 53 -26.64 -13.88 16.88
CA LYS A 53 -25.87 -13.50 18.07
C LYS A 53 -24.85 -14.58 18.41
N TYR A 54 -23.64 -14.15 18.73
CA TYR A 54 -22.52 -15.05 19.04
C TYR A 54 -21.50 -14.38 19.94
N LYS A 55 -20.57 -15.15 20.49
CA LYS A 55 -19.49 -14.63 21.35
C LYS A 55 -18.13 -14.85 20.71
N LEU A 56 -17.27 -13.85 20.79
CA LEU A 56 -15.86 -13.97 20.45
C LEU A 56 -15.07 -14.67 21.57
N VAL A 57 -13.86 -15.09 21.27
CA VAL A 57 -12.92 -15.67 22.27
C VAL A 57 -12.69 -14.73 23.46
N SER A 58 -12.65 -13.43 23.20
CA SER A 58 -12.56 -12.40 24.24
C SER A 58 -13.76 -12.31 25.19
N GLY A 59 -14.84 -13.07 24.91
CA GLY A 59 -16.12 -12.98 25.64
C GLY A 59 -17.05 -11.86 25.15
N LYS A 60 -16.62 -11.04 24.18
CA LYS A 60 -17.43 -9.97 23.61
C LYS A 60 -18.60 -10.55 22.84
N GLU A 61 -19.81 -10.07 23.14
CA GLU A 61 -21.00 -10.43 22.41
C GLU A 61 -21.06 -9.65 21.09
N MET A 62 -21.35 -10.37 20.03
CA MET A 62 -21.49 -9.84 18.67
C MET A 62 -22.87 -10.15 18.12
N GLU A 63 -23.32 -9.30 17.23
CA GLU A 63 -24.50 -9.57 16.42
C GLU A 63 -24.26 -9.19 14.96
N SER A 64 -24.82 -9.98 14.08
CA SER A 64 -24.87 -9.71 12.65
C SER A 64 -26.33 -9.68 12.22
N ARG A 65 -26.74 -8.68 11.44
CA ARG A 65 -28.13 -8.50 10.99
C ARG A 65 -28.20 -8.44 9.47
N VAL A 66 -29.24 -9.04 8.93
CA VAL A 66 -29.58 -8.95 7.52
C VAL A 66 -31.07 -8.73 7.32
N SER A 67 -31.43 -8.10 6.22
CA SER A 67 -32.83 -7.87 5.86
C SER A 67 -33.61 -9.18 5.75
N ALA A 68 -34.93 -9.16 5.98
CA ALA A 68 -35.85 -10.25 5.75
C ALA A 68 -35.75 -10.89 4.34
N TYR A 69 -35.29 -10.11 3.36
CA TYR A 69 -35.11 -10.57 1.97
C TYR A 69 -33.78 -11.30 1.70
N SER A 70 -32.90 -11.35 2.69
CA SER A 70 -31.62 -12.05 2.57
C SER A 70 -31.80 -13.53 2.86
N SER A 71 -31.05 -14.36 2.13
CA SER A 71 -30.99 -15.81 2.33
C SER A 71 -29.67 -16.28 2.98
N SER A 72 -28.78 -15.34 3.30
CA SER A 72 -27.50 -15.64 3.95
C SER A 72 -27.07 -14.51 4.89
N LEU A 73 -26.26 -14.87 5.88
CA LEU A 73 -25.71 -13.97 6.88
C LEU A 73 -24.25 -14.36 7.16
N LYS A 74 -23.37 -13.36 7.31
CA LYS A 74 -21.98 -13.56 7.65
C LYS A 74 -21.77 -13.36 9.16
N VAL A 75 -21.09 -14.32 9.78
CA VAL A 75 -20.54 -14.21 11.14
C VAL A 75 -19.00 -14.20 11.05
N GLU A 76 -18.33 -13.37 11.81
CA GLU A 76 -16.88 -13.19 11.72
C GLU A 76 -16.28 -12.70 13.04
N GLY A 77 -14.94 -12.75 13.14
CA GLY A 77 -14.21 -12.28 14.32
C GLY A 77 -13.76 -13.39 15.25
N PHE A 78 -13.94 -14.66 14.86
CA PHE A 78 -13.44 -15.78 15.67
C PHE A 78 -11.91 -15.87 15.54
N GLY A 79 -11.25 -15.94 16.68
CA GLY A 79 -9.78 -15.98 16.78
C GLY A 79 -9.18 -17.37 16.67
N ASP A 80 -9.98 -18.42 16.47
CA ASP A 80 -9.56 -19.82 16.41
C ASP A 80 -10.43 -20.63 15.46
N THR A 81 -10.16 -21.95 15.36
CA THR A 81 -10.89 -22.92 14.53
C THR A 81 -11.78 -23.87 15.34
N GLU A 82 -12.07 -23.53 16.59
CA GLU A 82 -12.96 -24.33 17.42
C GLU A 82 -14.42 -24.16 17.03
N GLU A 83 -15.26 -25.12 17.40
CA GLU A 83 -16.71 -25.04 17.16
C GLU A 83 -17.32 -23.84 17.86
N LYS A 84 -18.12 -23.06 17.12
CA LYS A 84 -18.79 -21.84 17.59
C LYS A 84 -20.31 -21.98 17.48
N GLN A 85 -20.99 -21.63 18.56
CA GLN A 85 -22.43 -21.64 18.64
C GLN A 85 -22.98 -20.26 18.23
N ILE A 86 -23.89 -20.25 17.25
CA ILE A 86 -24.58 -19.07 16.74
C ILE A 86 -26.07 -19.20 17.03
N THR A 87 -26.66 -18.17 17.62
CA THR A 87 -28.10 -18.15 17.92
C THR A 87 -28.80 -17.16 16.98
N PHE A 88 -29.76 -17.65 16.21
CA PHE A 88 -30.56 -16.88 15.27
C PHE A 88 -31.92 -16.53 15.83
N TYR A 89 -32.36 -15.32 15.47
CA TYR A 89 -33.71 -14.82 15.75
C TYR A 89 -34.27 -14.15 14.49
N ALA A 90 -35.58 -14.34 14.28
CA ALA A 90 -36.35 -13.53 13.36
C ALA A 90 -36.99 -12.38 14.14
N VAL A 91 -37.02 -11.18 13.59
CA VAL A 91 -37.58 -9.99 14.24
C VAL A 91 -38.52 -9.29 13.26
N ASP A 92 -39.72 -8.96 13.71
CA ASP A 92 -40.72 -8.25 12.93
C ASP A 92 -40.54 -6.73 13.00
N ARG A 93 -41.42 -6.00 12.31
CA ARG A 93 -41.41 -4.54 12.26
C ARG A 93 -41.86 -3.86 13.57
N LYS A 94 -42.37 -4.62 14.53
CA LYS A 94 -42.76 -4.17 15.87
C LYS A 94 -41.76 -4.55 16.95
N GLU A 95 -40.62 -5.17 16.50
CA GLU A 95 -39.55 -5.68 17.36
C GLU A 95 -39.96 -6.90 18.21
N ASN A 96 -41.06 -7.60 17.86
CA ASN A 96 -41.31 -8.91 18.43
C ASN A 96 -40.28 -9.91 17.96
N ILE A 97 -39.70 -10.64 18.90
CA ILE A 97 -38.60 -11.58 18.65
C ILE A 97 -39.12 -12.99 18.65
N GLY A 98 -38.90 -13.68 17.53
CA GLY A 98 -39.24 -15.10 17.36
C GLY A 98 -38.42 -16.02 18.25
N GLU A 99 -38.84 -17.30 18.33
CA GLU A 99 -38.09 -18.27 19.10
C GLU A 99 -36.68 -18.52 18.53
N PRO A 100 -35.64 -18.59 19.38
CA PRO A 100 -34.26 -18.80 18.96
C PRO A 100 -34.05 -20.18 18.34
N ILE A 101 -33.13 -20.23 17.36
CA ILE A 101 -32.52 -21.46 16.90
C ILE A 101 -31.00 -21.36 17.03
N THR A 102 -30.38 -22.41 17.51
CA THR A 102 -28.93 -22.50 17.67
C THR A 102 -28.35 -23.40 16.59
N TYR A 103 -27.24 -22.94 15.99
CA TYR A 103 -26.51 -23.68 14.97
C TYR A 103 -25.01 -23.60 15.23
N ASN A 104 -24.30 -24.70 15.05
CA ASN A 104 -22.85 -24.75 15.28
C ASN A 104 -22.11 -24.69 13.94
N ILE A 105 -21.01 -23.94 13.95
CA ILE A 105 -20.09 -23.80 12.82
C ILE A 105 -18.64 -24.02 13.27
N ILE A 106 -17.78 -24.38 12.33
CA ILE A 106 -16.34 -24.45 12.53
C ILE A 106 -15.70 -23.47 11.53
N PRO A 107 -15.09 -22.36 11.98
CA PRO A 107 -14.41 -21.41 11.11
C PRO A 107 -13.14 -22.01 10.50
N LEU A 108 -12.68 -21.44 9.37
CA LEU A 108 -11.32 -21.68 8.90
C LEU A 108 -10.32 -20.87 9.73
N THR A 109 -9.02 -21.17 9.58
CA THR A 109 -7.93 -20.45 10.21
C THR A 109 -8.13 -18.94 10.03
N PRO A 110 -8.09 -18.15 11.11
CA PRO A 110 -8.24 -16.70 11.04
C PRO A 110 -7.14 -16.05 10.20
N SER A 111 -7.49 -14.99 9.47
CA SER A 111 -6.59 -14.31 8.53
C SER A 111 -5.30 -13.77 9.17
N TYR A 112 -5.38 -13.32 10.43
CA TYR A 112 -4.20 -12.83 11.15
C TYR A 112 -3.20 -13.96 11.44
N ILE A 113 -3.66 -15.20 11.68
CA ILE A 113 -2.82 -16.39 11.82
C ILE A 113 -2.29 -16.86 10.46
N GLU A 114 -3.10 -16.82 9.39
CA GLU A 114 -2.64 -17.11 8.03
C GLU A 114 -1.48 -16.20 7.64
N ALA A 115 -1.62 -14.89 7.87
CA ALA A 115 -0.57 -13.92 7.58
C ALA A 115 0.68 -14.16 8.45
N TYR A 116 0.49 -14.39 9.74
CA TYR A 116 1.57 -14.69 10.67
C TYR A 116 2.40 -15.91 10.26
N ASN A 117 1.77 -16.97 9.77
CA ASN A 117 2.46 -18.19 9.35
C ASN A 117 3.37 -18.00 8.13
N THR A 118 3.23 -16.89 7.42
CA THR A 118 4.05 -16.51 6.26
C THR A 118 4.95 -15.31 6.55
N LEU A 119 5.03 -14.88 7.81
CA LEU A 119 5.83 -13.73 8.22
C LEU A 119 7.32 -14.01 8.02
N GLU A 120 7.95 -13.17 7.25
CA GLU A 120 9.40 -13.12 7.07
C GLU A 120 9.93 -11.75 7.51
N THR A 121 11.10 -11.75 8.13
CA THR A 121 11.77 -10.54 8.58
C THR A 121 13.21 -10.54 8.11
N ASN A 122 13.64 -9.43 7.51
CA ASN A 122 15.00 -9.27 7.00
C ASN A 122 15.56 -7.90 7.41
N GLU A 123 16.86 -7.82 7.51
CA GLU A 123 17.55 -6.54 7.66
C GLU A 123 17.35 -5.68 6.40
N THR A 124 17.25 -4.37 6.60
CA THR A 124 17.16 -3.40 5.50
C THR A 124 17.83 -2.08 5.90
N PHE A 125 17.82 -1.12 5.00
CA PHE A 125 18.36 0.22 5.25
C PHE A 125 17.67 0.89 6.44
N GLY A 126 18.48 1.18 7.44
CA GLY A 126 18.03 1.84 8.68
C GLY A 126 17.03 1.05 9.51
N GLY A 127 16.87 -0.27 9.31
CA GLY A 127 15.90 -1.03 10.10
C GLY A 127 15.60 -2.44 9.66
N ILE A 128 14.30 -2.78 9.68
CA ILE A 128 13.78 -4.11 9.37
C ILE A 128 12.75 -4.04 8.25
N ALA A 129 12.84 -4.99 7.32
CA ALA A 129 11.80 -5.29 6.32
C ALA A 129 10.97 -6.48 6.80
N ILE A 130 9.66 -6.39 6.62
CA ILE A 130 8.68 -7.39 7.04
C ILE A 130 7.82 -7.71 5.83
N SER A 131 7.71 -8.98 5.48
CA SER A 131 6.83 -9.45 4.41
C SER A 131 5.92 -10.57 4.91
N MET A 132 4.70 -10.63 4.38
CA MET A 132 3.74 -11.69 4.65
C MET A 132 2.63 -11.74 3.61
N GLN A 133 1.88 -12.83 3.59
CA GLN A 133 0.74 -13.04 2.70
C GLN A 133 -0.58 -12.89 3.48
N ASN A 134 -1.56 -12.24 2.88
CA ASN A 134 -2.92 -12.09 3.40
C ASN A 134 -3.92 -12.51 2.30
N PRO A 135 -4.06 -13.83 2.03
CA PRO A 135 -4.83 -14.34 0.88
C PRO A 135 -6.29 -13.90 0.88
N SER A 136 -6.87 -13.79 2.07
CA SER A 136 -8.26 -13.36 2.28
C SER A 136 -8.48 -11.85 2.14
N ALA A 137 -7.41 -11.06 1.94
CA ALA A 137 -7.47 -9.59 1.89
C ALA A 137 -8.26 -8.98 3.07
N SER A 138 -8.07 -9.56 4.26
CA SER A 138 -8.71 -9.10 5.50
C SER A 138 -8.00 -7.87 6.06
N ASP A 139 -8.76 -7.05 6.80
CA ASP A 139 -8.19 -5.89 7.50
C ASP A 139 -7.28 -6.38 8.64
N LEU A 140 -6.00 -6.12 8.53
CA LEU A 140 -4.98 -6.47 9.50
C LEU A 140 -4.25 -5.22 10.00
N ALA A 141 -3.80 -5.26 11.25
CA ALA A 141 -2.86 -4.32 11.85
C ALA A 141 -1.55 -5.04 12.14
N ILE A 142 -0.45 -4.55 11.59
CA ILE A 142 0.89 -5.06 11.81
C ILE A 142 1.62 -4.08 12.70
N GLU A 143 1.91 -4.49 13.94
CA GLU A 143 2.62 -3.69 14.92
C GLU A 143 4.09 -4.09 14.95
N VAL A 144 4.95 -3.09 14.85
CA VAL A 144 6.39 -3.25 15.02
C VAL A 144 6.80 -2.62 16.34
N ILE A 145 7.46 -3.41 17.18
CA ILE A 145 7.95 -2.96 18.48
C ILE A 145 9.47 -3.11 18.55
N THR A 146 10.13 -2.26 19.32
CA THR A 146 11.56 -2.36 19.63
C THR A 146 11.84 -1.72 20.98
N PRO A 147 12.93 -2.09 21.67
CA PRO A 147 13.31 -1.42 22.90
C PRO A 147 13.63 0.07 22.67
N ASP A 148 13.14 0.93 23.55
CA ASP A 148 13.51 2.33 23.63
C ASP A 148 14.87 2.54 24.34
N SER A 149 15.25 3.79 24.61
CA SER A 149 16.48 4.15 25.31
C SER A 149 16.55 3.65 26.77
N LEU A 150 15.42 3.23 27.34
CA LEU A 150 15.29 2.67 28.69
C LEU A 150 15.14 1.14 28.67
N ASN A 151 15.35 0.50 27.51
CA ASN A 151 15.11 -0.93 27.27
C ASN A 151 13.66 -1.39 27.50
N GLN A 152 12.68 -0.48 27.37
CA GLN A 152 11.27 -0.81 27.42
C GLN A 152 10.74 -1.03 26.02
N TRP A 153 10.00 -2.14 25.83
CA TRP A 153 9.34 -2.41 24.54
C TRP A 153 8.29 -1.35 24.22
N THR A 154 8.40 -0.74 23.07
CA THR A 154 7.48 0.29 22.61
C THR A 154 7.08 0.04 21.16
N THR A 155 5.83 0.30 20.83
CA THR A 155 5.34 0.28 19.44
C THR A 155 5.91 1.48 18.70
N VAL A 156 6.66 1.22 17.64
CA VAL A 156 7.29 2.27 16.82
C VAL A 156 6.56 2.48 15.50
N GLN A 157 5.79 1.49 15.08
CA GLN A 157 5.00 1.57 13.86
C GLN A 157 3.80 0.63 13.94
N THR A 158 2.65 1.08 13.40
CA THR A 158 1.49 0.24 13.17
C THR A 158 0.99 0.49 11.75
N ASN A 159 0.92 -0.56 10.95
CA ASN A 159 0.43 -0.50 9.57
C ASN A 159 -0.90 -1.22 9.47
N TYR A 160 -1.93 -0.49 9.04
CA TYR A 160 -3.26 -1.05 8.74
C TYR A 160 -3.36 -1.34 7.25
N THR A 161 -3.69 -2.59 6.89
CA THR A 161 -3.72 -2.99 5.48
C THR A 161 -4.67 -4.17 5.25
N ALA A 162 -5.26 -4.20 4.05
CA ALA A 162 -5.98 -5.34 3.48
C ALA A 162 -5.28 -5.90 2.23
N ALA A 163 -4.05 -5.47 1.95
CA ALA A 163 -3.29 -5.95 0.80
C ALA A 163 -3.03 -7.46 0.89
N LYS A 164 -3.11 -8.17 -0.23
CA LYS A 164 -2.81 -9.62 -0.29
C LYS A 164 -1.33 -9.93 -0.06
N ASN A 165 -0.45 -9.09 -0.58
CA ASN A 165 0.98 -9.13 -0.33
C ASN A 165 1.33 -7.93 0.55
N ILE A 166 1.80 -8.18 1.75
CA ILE A 166 2.15 -7.15 2.71
C ILE A 166 3.66 -7.02 2.73
N ASN A 167 4.18 -5.83 2.43
CA ASN A 167 5.59 -5.48 2.51
C ASN A 167 5.69 -4.13 3.24
N ILE A 168 6.28 -4.14 4.42
CA ILE A 168 6.47 -2.95 5.25
C ILE A 168 7.90 -2.87 5.75
N THR A 169 8.36 -1.65 6.03
CA THR A 169 9.67 -1.40 6.62
C THR A 169 9.54 -0.49 7.82
N ALA A 170 10.25 -0.81 8.91
CA ALA A 170 10.44 0.11 10.02
C ALA A 170 11.88 0.62 9.97
N ARG A 171 12.05 1.94 9.83
CA ARG A 171 13.34 2.62 9.59
C ARG A 171 13.64 3.67 10.66
N GLY A 172 14.83 4.27 10.59
CA GLY A 172 15.26 5.33 11.49
C GLY A 172 16.26 4.86 12.55
N TYR A 173 16.83 3.67 12.38
CA TYR A 173 17.77 3.08 13.33
C TYR A 173 19.20 3.08 12.77
N LYS A 174 20.16 3.22 13.66
CA LYS A 174 21.60 3.13 13.35
C LYS A 174 21.97 1.71 12.94
N PRO A 175 23.10 1.53 12.21
CA PRO A 175 23.63 0.22 11.83
C PRO A 175 24.28 -0.51 13.01
N GLU A 176 23.52 -0.71 14.08
CA GLU A 176 23.89 -1.40 15.32
C GLU A 176 22.88 -2.52 15.55
N GLU A 177 23.35 -3.65 16.09
CA GLU A 177 22.48 -4.78 16.38
C GLU A 177 21.27 -4.33 17.23
N ARG A 178 20.07 -4.66 16.76
CA ARG A 178 18.81 -4.26 17.39
C ARG A 178 17.77 -5.37 17.30
N LYS A 179 17.04 -5.54 18.40
CA LYS A 179 15.94 -6.49 18.48
C LYS A 179 14.64 -5.81 18.13
N PHE A 180 13.87 -6.44 17.23
CA PHE A 180 12.50 -6.03 16.86
C PHE A 180 11.52 -7.13 17.24
N GLY A 181 10.27 -6.74 17.46
CA GLY A 181 9.15 -7.64 17.59
C GLY A 181 8.06 -7.27 16.59
N VAL A 182 7.39 -8.28 16.04
CA VAL A 182 6.27 -8.10 15.11
C VAL A 182 5.05 -8.81 15.67
N ILE A 183 3.91 -8.13 15.69
CA ILE A 183 2.61 -8.64 16.13
C ILE A 183 1.62 -8.42 14.99
N VAL A 184 0.83 -9.43 14.67
CA VAL A 184 -0.26 -9.32 13.68
C VAL A 184 -1.59 -9.38 14.42
N ARG A 185 -2.47 -8.44 14.13
CA ARG A 185 -3.77 -8.29 14.78
C ARG A 185 -4.88 -8.07 13.75
N ASP A 186 -6.06 -8.62 14.02
CA ASP A 186 -7.25 -8.31 13.26
C ASP A 186 -8.07 -7.14 13.86
N ARG A 187 -9.17 -6.76 13.23
CA ARG A 187 -10.05 -5.68 13.69
C ARG A 187 -10.90 -6.02 14.92
N TRP A 188 -10.88 -7.26 15.38
CA TRP A 188 -11.58 -7.71 16.60
C TRP A 188 -10.64 -7.88 17.79
N ASP A 189 -9.40 -7.37 17.66
CA ASP A 189 -8.34 -7.45 18.66
C ASP A 189 -7.80 -8.86 18.93
N ASN A 190 -8.08 -9.83 18.05
CA ASN A 190 -7.35 -11.08 18.08
C ASN A 190 -5.91 -10.81 17.61
N ALA A 191 -4.92 -11.24 18.37
CA ALA A 191 -3.51 -10.98 18.12
C ALA A 191 -2.68 -12.25 18.20
N THR A 192 -1.58 -12.28 17.45
CA THR A 192 -0.56 -13.33 17.54
C THR A 192 0.35 -13.12 18.72
N ASP A 193 1.12 -14.13 19.06
CA ASP A 193 2.36 -13.94 19.83
C ASP A 193 3.32 -13.02 19.05
N THR A 194 4.25 -12.41 19.80
CA THR A 194 5.28 -11.55 19.19
C THR A 194 6.39 -12.40 18.58
N VAL A 195 6.64 -12.23 17.28
CA VAL A 195 7.86 -12.75 16.65
C VAL A 195 9.00 -11.77 16.91
N PHE A 196 10.02 -12.26 17.58
CA PHE A 196 11.24 -11.48 17.81
C PHE A 196 12.31 -11.84 16.79
N THR A 197 12.96 -10.81 16.25
CA THR A 197 14.13 -10.93 15.39
C THR A 197 15.20 -9.95 15.81
N THR A 198 16.45 -10.29 15.57
CA THR A 198 17.60 -9.41 15.81
C THR A 198 18.30 -9.18 14.49
N VAL A 199 18.45 -7.93 14.10
CA VAL A 199 19.08 -7.52 12.84
C VAL A 199 20.09 -6.40 13.10
N THR A 200 21.07 -6.27 12.20
CA THR A 200 21.92 -5.07 12.11
C THR A 200 21.47 -4.28 10.89
N PRO A 201 20.73 -3.17 11.09
CA PRO A 201 20.26 -2.34 9.98
C PRO A 201 21.39 -1.96 9.02
N TRP A 202 21.13 -1.98 7.72
CA TRP A 202 22.11 -1.48 6.75
C TRP A 202 22.26 0.03 6.89
N GLU A 203 23.50 0.50 6.80
CA GLU A 203 23.78 1.93 6.72
C GLU A 203 23.38 2.45 5.32
N GLU A 204 22.72 3.59 5.28
CA GLU A 204 22.33 4.26 4.05
C GLU A 204 23.27 5.45 3.80
N TYR A 205 23.82 5.49 2.61
CA TYR A 205 24.68 6.60 2.16
C TYR A 205 24.04 7.32 0.98
N GLU A 206 24.16 8.64 0.93
CA GLU A 206 23.98 9.36 -0.30
C GLU A 206 25.12 8.97 -1.25
N LEU A 207 24.80 8.60 -2.49
CA LEU A 207 25.81 8.21 -3.47
C LEU A 207 26.58 9.45 -3.95
N ASP A 208 27.90 9.30 -4.08
CA ASP A 208 28.80 10.35 -4.55
C ASP A 208 28.51 10.69 -6.02
N LYS A 209 27.79 11.79 -6.23
CA LYS A 209 27.42 12.31 -7.56
C LYS A 209 28.63 12.64 -8.44
N GLY A 210 29.80 12.90 -7.84
CA GLY A 210 31.06 13.10 -8.58
C GLY A 210 31.55 11.85 -9.33
N LYS A 211 30.99 10.67 -9.03
CA LYS A 211 31.27 9.41 -9.75
C LYS A 211 30.27 9.12 -10.86
N PHE A 212 29.16 9.85 -10.94
CA PHE A 212 28.15 9.62 -11.96
C PHE A 212 28.66 10.04 -13.33
N ASN A 213 28.30 9.26 -14.35
CA ASN A 213 28.71 9.51 -15.72
C ASN A 213 27.54 9.32 -16.68
N GLU A 214 27.54 10.09 -17.74
CA GLU A 214 26.65 9.87 -18.87
C GLU A 214 26.96 8.55 -19.56
N VAL A 215 25.93 7.80 -19.92
CA VAL A 215 26.02 6.64 -20.80
C VAL A 215 25.08 6.88 -21.96
N ILE A 216 25.66 6.90 -23.17
CA ILE A 216 24.91 7.16 -24.40
C ILE A 216 24.86 5.84 -25.18
N LEU A 217 23.69 5.26 -25.28
CA LEU A 217 23.43 4.04 -26.03
C LEU A 217 22.65 4.36 -27.31
N ASP A 218 22.76 3.51 -28.32
CA ASP A 218 22.24 3.80 -29.67
C ASP A 218 20.71 4.03 -29.70
N ASN A 219 19.97 3.46 -28.75
CA ASN A 219 18.51 3.60 -28.64
C ASN A 219 18.04 4.52 -27.51
N ASP A 220 18.97 5.16 -26.78
CA ASP A 220 18.61 6.14 -25.75
C ASP A 220 18.22 7.48 -26.40
N ILE A 221 17.27 8.17 -25.77
CA ILE A 221 16.96 9.54 -26.16
C ILE A 221 18.08 10.47 -25.67
N PRO A 222 18.63 11.35 -26.50
CA PRO A 222 19.59 12.35 -26.01
C PRO A 222 18.93 13.34 -25.06
N MET A 223 19.59 13.66 -23.94
CA MET A 223 19.08 14.56 -22.92
C MET A 223 19.80 15.92 -22.94
N ASN A 224 20.16 16.40 -24.14
CA ASN A 224 20.98 17.59 -24.34
C ASN A 224 20.35 18.66 -25.25
N ALA A 225 19.02 18.61 -25.42
CA ALA A 225 18.33 19.63 -26.23
C ALA A 225 18.43 21.02 -25.60
N TRP A 226 18.41 22.07 -26.43
CA TRP A 226 18.36 23.49 -25.99
C TRP A 226 19.55 23.95 -25.14
N GLY A 227 20.70 23.27 -25.19
CA GLY A 227 21.85 23.58 -24.36
C GLY A 227 21.80 22.99 -22.95
N HIS A 228 20.87 22.07 -22.72
CA HIS A 228 20.83 21.26 -21.51
C HIS A 228 21.74 20.03 -21.65
N TRP A 229 22.04 19.36 -20.55
CA TRP A 229 22.94 18.19 -20.53
C TRP A 229 22.45 17.18 -19.49
N LEU A 230 22.60 15.90 -19.75
CA LEU A 230 22.21 14.86 -18.81
C LEU A 230 22.90 15.00 -17.44
N SER A 231 24.19 15.40 -17.43
CA SER A 231 24.95 15.62 -16.19
C SER A 231 24.38 16.68 -15.26
N LYS A 232 23.43 17.48 -15.72
CA LYS A 232 22.72 18.46 -14.87
C LYS A 232 21.84 17.81 -13.82
N ILE A 233 21.38 16.56 -14.05
CA ILE A 233 20.47 15.91 -13.11
C ILE A 233 21.14 15.35 -11.84
N TRP A 234 22.45 15.52 -11.69
CA TRP A 234 23.20 15.14 -10.48
C TRP A 234 24.23 16.19 -10.05
N ASN A 235 24.03 17.44 -10.43
CA ASN A 235 24.93 18.52 -10.05
C ASN A 235 24.60 19.18 -8.69
N GLY A 236 23.52 18.73 -8.04
CA GLY A 236 23.05 19.22 -6.75
C GLY A 236 22.19 20.49 -6.83
N SER A 237 21.85 20.98 -8.03
CA SER A 237 21.02 22.18 -8.22
C SER A 237 19.55 21.79 -8.43
N HIS A 238 18.70 22.26 -7.53
CA HIS A 238 17.23 22.06 -7.60
C HIS A 238 16.47 23.26 -7.00
N ASN A 239 16.96 24.47 -7.28
CA ASN A 239 16.32 25.69 -6.77
C ASN A 239 15.03 26.01 -7.54
N TYR A 240 13.97 26.35 -6.80
CA TYR A 240 12.73 26.81 -7.41
C TYR A 240 12.94 28.10 -8.21
N GLY A 241 12.43 28.11 -9.44
CA GLY A 241 12.60 29.23 -10.37
C GLY A 241 13.83 29.15 -11.27
N ASP A 242 14.77 28.21 -11.02
CA ASP A 242 15.93 27.95 -11.88
C ASP A 242 15.62 26.83 -12.89
N GLY A 243 14.65 27.06 -13.74
CA GLY A 243 14.19 26.07 -14.71
C GLY A 243 15.14 25.78 -15.87
N TRP A 244 16.39 26.26 -15.85
CA TRP A 244 17.39 26.03 -16.89
C TRP A 244 18.47 25.02 -16.50
N ASP A 245 18.65 24.75 -15.22
CA ASP A 245 19.63 23.76 -14.74
C ASP A 245 19.00 22.36 -14.69
N MET A 246 18.86 21.72 -15.85
CA MET A 246 18.15 20.48 -16.02
C MET A 246 18.65 19.69 -17.23
N ALA A 247 18.23 18.45 -17.39
CA ALA A 247 18.31 17.69 -18.63
C ALA A 247 17.00 17.83 -19.43
N HIS A 248 17.09 17.82 -20.75
CA HIS A 248 15.93 17.98 -21.63
C HIS A 248 16.10 17.14 -22.92
N SER A 249 15.11 16.31 -23.25
CA SER A 249 15.10 15.58 -24.50
C SER A 249 14.59 16.46 -25.67
N PRO A 250 14.89 16.12 -26.94
CA PRO A 250 14.28 16.77 -28.10
C PRO A 250 12.75 16.69 -28.04
N GLN A 251 12.09 17.72 -28.61
CA GLN A 251 10.62 17.80 -28.63
C GLN A 251 10.01 17.15 -29.88
N ASP A 252 10.75 17.13 -30.98
CA ASP A 252 10.24 16.70 -32.28
C ASP A 252 10.37 15.18 -32.51
N ASN A 253 9.37 14.59 -33.16
CA ASN A 253 9.36 13.21 -33.65
C ASN A 253 9.55 12.12 -32.58
N GLN A 254 9.19 12.39 -31.34
CA GLN A 254 9.28 11.41 -30.26
C GLN A 254 8.02 10.55 -30.14
N THR A 255 8.20 9.31 -29.70
CA THR A 255 7.10 8.38 -29.38
C THR A 255 7.35 7.80 -28.00
N MET A 256 6.43 7.97 -27.08
CA MET A 256 6.53 7.33 -25.76
C MET A 256 6.34 5.81 -25.88
N PRO A 257 7.05 5.00 -25.08
CA PRO A 257 7.98 5.41 -24.03
C PRO A 257 9.35 5.82 -24.59
N ILE A 258 10.02 6.74 -23.90
CA ILE A 258 11.41 7.14 -24.19
C ILE A 258 12.26 6.92 -22.93
N TRP A 259 13.58 6.69 -23.12
CA TRP A 259 14.47 6.36 -22.02
C TRP A 259 15.87 6.91 -22.22
N PHE A 260 16.59 7.06 -21.11
CA PHE A 260 17.98 7.45 -21.06
C PHE A 260 18.72 6.67 -19.97
N THR A 261 20.04 6.58 -20.10
CA THR A 261 20.90 5.75 -19.26
C THR A 261 22.02 6.58 -18.64
N PHE A 262 22.42 6.24 -17.42
CA PHE A 262 23.61 6.78 -16.77
C PHE A 262 24.27 5.76 -15.83
N ASP A 263 25.51 6.03 -15.44
CA ASP A 263 26.35 5.20 -14.58
C ASP A 263 26.47 5.86 -13.20
N LEU A 264 26.14 5.16 -12.13
CA LEU A 264 26.34 5.62 -10.75
C LEU A 264 27.82 5.59 -10.32
N GLY A 265 28.70 5.02 -11.16
CA GLY A 265 30.14 4.90 -10.90
C GLY A 265 30.50 3.82 -9.87
N VAL A 266 29.52 3.25 -9.19
CA VAL A 266 29.72 2.21 -8.17
C VAL A 266 28.54 1.22 -8.19
N THR A 267 28.86 -0.07 -8.01
CA THR A 267 27.80 -1.07 -7.81
C THR A 267 27.26 -0.93 -6.40
N THR A 268 25.94 -0.80 -6.26
CA THR A 268 25.28 -0.49 -4.99
C THR A 268 23.94 -1.19 -4.86
N HIS A 269 23.59 -1.59 -3.63
CA HIS A 269 22.21 -1.87 -3.27
C HIS A 269 21.51 -0.54 -3.05
N LEU A 270 20.53 -0.21 -3.90
CA LEU A 270 19.76 1.02 -3.79
C LEU A 270 18.69 0.92 -2.70
N SER A 271 18.51 1.99 -1.94
CA SER A 271 17.47 2.13 -0.94
C SER A 271 16.31 2.96 -1.47
N ARG A 272 16.61 4.13 -1.94
CA ARG A 272 15.66 5.12 -2.45
C ARG A 272 16.37 6.14 -3.33
N TYR A 273 15.57 6.97 -4.02
CA TYR A 273 16.09 8.18 -4.64
C TYR A 273 15.08 9.32 -4.49
N LEU A 274 15.60 10.53 -4.50
CA LEU A 274 14.83 11.75 -4.63
C LEU A 274 14.84 12.22 -6.09
N TYR A 275 13.71 12.72 -6.54
CA TYR A 275 13.49 13.21 -7.89
C TYR A 275 12.95 14.64 -7.83
N TRP A 276 13.55 15.54 -8.55
CA TRP A 276 13.05 16.89 -8.75
C TRP A 276 12.67 17.11 -10.20
N GLN A 277 11.40 17.36 -10.41
CA GLN A 277 10.89 17.80 -11.68
C GLN A 277 11.33 19.22 -11.96
N ARG A 278 11.06 19.78 -13.14
CA ARG A 278 11.32 21.21 -13.43
C ARG A 278 10.50 22.09 -12.49
N LEU A 279 11.19 22.87 -11.65
CA LEU A 279 10.65 23.65 -10.55
C LEU A 279 10.50 25.13 -10.92
N ASP A 280 9.52 25.45 -11.74
CA ASP A 280 9.10 26.83 -11.95
C ASP A 280 7.57 26.91 -12.19
N ASP A 281 6.98 28.10 -11.94
CA ASP A 281 5.53 28.27 -11.98
C ASP A 281 4.90 27.93 -13.34
N SER A 282 5.66 28.05 -14.42
CA SER A 282 5.18 27.79 -15.76
C SER A 282 5.21 26.32 -16.17
N PHE A 283 5.96 25.48 -15.44
CA PHE A 283 6.21 24.11 -15.86
C PHE A 283 5.93 23.04 -14.79
N LEU A 284 5.77 23.42 -13.53
CA LEU A 284 5.52 22.48 -12.45
C LEU A 284 4.25 21.63 -12.70
N TYR A 285 4.36 20.30 -12.58
CA TYR A 285 3.31 19.32 -12.87
C TYR A 285 2.64 19.48 -14.25
N GLN A 286 3.43 19.88 -15.23
CA GLN A 286 2.96 19.99 -16.62
C GLN A 286 4.14 19.86 -17.58
N HIS A 287 3.88 20.09 -18.88
CA HIS A 287 4.88 20.05 -19.93
C HIS A 287 5.60 18.70 -19.98
N GLY A 288 6.93 18.65 -20.07
CA GLY A 288 7.74 17.44 -20.11
C GLY A 288 8.10 16.84 -18.77
N ASN A 289 7.52 17.30 -17.65
CA ASN A 289 7.68 16.63 -16.38
C ASN A 289 7.05 15.25 -16.43
N MET A 290 7.82 14.22 -16.05
CA MET A 290 7.35 12.84 -16.05
C MET A 290 6.22 12.67 -15.04
N LYS A 291 5.17 11.97 -15.47
CA LYS A 291 4.06 11.54 -14.60
C LYS A 291 4.24 10.09 -14.16
N GLU A 292 4.50 9.21 -15.12
CA GLU A 292 4.72 7.79 -14.86
C GLU A 292 6.01 7.35 -15.56
N TRP A 293 6.83 6.59 -14.87
CA TRP A 293 8.06 6.04 -15.41
C TRP A 293 8.50 4.76 -14.69
N GLU A 294 9.39 4.02 -15.33
CA GLU A 294 10.06 2.86 -14.78
C GLU A 294 11.53 3.18 -14.54
N VAL A 295 12.09 2.68 -13.43
CA VAL A 295 13.52 2.70 -13.16
C VAL A 295 14.06 1.28 -13.30
N TRP A 296 14.99 1.13 -14.21
CA TRP A 296 15.66 -0.16 -14.50
C TRP A 296 17.11 -0.07 -14.08
N GLY A 297 17.67 -1.19 -13.64
CA GLY A 297 19.06 -1.28 -13.20
C GLY A 297 19.76 -2.52 -13.71
N ARG A 298 21.10 -2.44 -13.83
CA ARG A 298 21.98 -3.57 -14.07
C ARG A 298 23.36 -3.35 -13.46
N ALA A 299 24.05 -4.44 -13.11
CA ALA A 299 25.38 -4.35 -12.51
C ALA A 299 26.48 -4.13 -13.56
N ASP A 300 26.41 -4.86 -14.67
CA ASP A 300 27.44 -4.86 -15.70
C ASP A 300 27.21 -3.74 -16.72
N LYS A 301 28.30 -3.33 -17.40
CA LYS A 301 28.24 -2.33 -18.46
C LYS A 301 27.24 -2.75 -19.56
N PRO A 302 26.27 -1.88 -19.92
CA PRO A 302 25.32 -2.19 -20.99
C PRO A 302 26.02 -2.29 -22.36
N ASP A 303 25.42 -3.08 -23.25
CA ASP A 303 25.82 -3.12 -24.65
C ASP A 303 25.49 -1.79 -25.36
N GLN A 304 26.36 -1.37 -26.30
CA GLN A 304 26.20 -0.11 -27.03
C GLN A 304 24.89 -0.01 -27.81
N SER A 305 24.37 -1.15 -28.30
CA SER A 305 23.05 -1.18 -28.99
C SER A 305 21.89 -0.73 -28.13
N GLY A 306 22.08 -0.67 -26.82
CA GLY A 306 21.02 -0.33 -25.86
C GLY A 306 20.00 -1.43 -25.64
N SER A 307 20.30 -2.71 -26.00
CA SER A 307 19.43 -3.86 -25.69
C SER A 307 18.94 -3.83 -24.25
N TRP A 308 17.71 -4.31 -24.05
CA TRP A 308 17.11 -4.48 -22.72
C TRP A 308 17.55 -5.77 -22.01
N ASP A 309 18.37 -6.60 -22.66
CA ASP A 309 18.88 -7.83 -22.06
C ASP A 309 19.73 -7.54 -20.82
N GLY A 310 19.47 -8.26 -19.73
CA GLY A 310 20.18 -8.10 -18.46
C GLY A 310 19.78 -6.86 -17.64
N TRP A 311 18.76 -6.12 -18.05
CA TRP A 311 18.16 -5.09 -17.22
C TRP A 311 17.08 -5.67 -16.32
N THR A 312 17.05 -5.24 -15.07
CA THR A 312 16.01 -5.59 -14.08
C THR A 312 15.17 -4.37 -13.79
N LEU A 313 13.83 -4.50 -13.83
CA LEU A 313 12.92 -3.47 -13.36
C LEU A 313 13.08 -3.36 -11.83
N LEU A 314 13.51 -2.19 -11.37
CA LEU A 314 13.70 -1.93 -9.94
C LEU A 314 12.43 -1.38 -9.31
N THR A 315 11.78 -0.41 -9.96
CA THR A 315 10.54 0.19 -9.45
C THR A 315 9.77 0.88 -10.58
N THR A 316 8.46 0.98 -10.41
CA THR A 316 7.57 1.83 -11.21
C THR A 316 7.15 3.01 -10.37
N CYS A 317 7.22 4.20 -10.93
CA CYS A 317 7.01 5.47 -10.25
C CYS A 317 5.87 6.24 -10.88
N GLU A 318 5.07 6.88 -10.04
CA GLU A 318 4.06 7.87 -10.44
C GLU A 318 4.28 9.13 -9.59
N SER A 319 4.45 10.29 -10.26
CA SER A 319 4.61 11.57 -9.59
C SER A 319 3.28 12.01 -8.98
N TYR A 320 3.32 12.36 -7.68
CA TYR A 320 2.17 12.77 -6.90
C TYR A 320 2.01 14.29 -6.91
N LYS A 321 0.81 14.75 -7.25
CA LYS A 321 0.43 16.16 -7.16
C LYS A 321 -0.53 16.36 -5.98
N PRO A 322 -0.09 16.96 -4.87
CA PRO A 322 -0.88 17.07 -3.63
C PRO A 322 -2.26 17.68 -3.83
N SER A 323 -2.35 18.78 -4.58
CA SER A 323 -3.61 19.49 -4.79
C SER A 323 -4.64 18.73 -5.65
N GLY A 324 -4.19 17.77 -6.47
CA GLY A 324 -5.04 17.12 -7.47
C GLY A 324 -5.60 18.07 -8.55
N LEU A 325 -5.17 19.33 -8.59
CA LEU A 325 -5.63 20.31 -9.59
C LEU A 325 -5.19 19.91 -11.02
N PRO A 326 -5.93 20.30 -12.06
CA PRO A 326 -5.55 20.05 -13.44
C PRO A 326 -4.14 20.59 -13.77
N ALA A 327 -3.51 20.05 -14.84
CA ALA A 327 -2.24 20.57 -15.33
C ALA A 327 -2.34 22.07 -15.64
N GLY A 328 -1.28 22.82 -15.29
CA GLY A 328 -1.24 24.28 -15.44
C GLY A 328 -1.83 25.07 -14.26
N GLN A 329 -2.47 24.42 -13.29
CA GLN A 329 -2.91 25.00 -12.04
C GLN A 329 -2.06 24.43 -10.90
N ILE A 330 -1.46 25.26 -10.07
CA ILE A 330 -0.59 24.84 -8.97
C ILE A 330 -0.99 25.55 -7.68
N SER A 331 -0.85 24.84 -6.56
CA SER A 331 -1.03 25.39 -5.21
C SER A 331 0.33 25.60 -4.52
N ASN A 332 0.32 26.28 -3.38
CA ASN A 332 1.53 26.38 -2.55
C ASN A 332 2.00 25.02 -2.03
N GLU A 333 1.07 24.14 -1.70
CA GLU A 333 1.37 22.76 -1.29
C GLU A 333 2.08 21.96 -2.40
N ASP A 334 1.63 22.13 -3.67
CA ASP A 334 2.31 21.54 -4.83
C ASP A 334 3.76 22.01 -4.94
N LYS A 335 4.00 23.32 -4.73
CA LYS A 335 5.35 23.92 -4.78
C LYS A 335 6.24 23.42 -3.66
N GLU A 336 5.73 23.38 -2.44
CA GLU A 336 6.46 22.90 -1.26
C GLU A 336 6.84 21.41 -1.42
N TYR A 337 5.89 20.58 -1.82
CA TYR A 337 6.10 19.15 -2.04
C TYR A 337 7.15 18.89 -3.13
N ALA A 338 7.01 19.51 -4.29
CA ALA A 338 7.96 19.34 -5.39
C ALA A 338 9.36 19.89 -5.05
N SER A 339 9.45 21.00 -4.32
CA SER A 339 10.73 21.58 -3.91
C SER A 339 11.48 20.73 -2.89
N ALA A 340 10.76 19.97 -2.06
CA ALA A 340 11.34 19.00 -1.14
C ALA A 340 11.98 17.79 -1.85
N GLY A 341 11.57 17.55 -3.10
CA GLY A 341 11.92 16.34 -3.85
C GLY A 341 11.00 15.19 -3.55
N GLU A 342 10.60 14.50 -4.59
CA GLU A 342 9.71 13.35 -4.52
C GLU A 342 10.51 12.08 -4.24
N GLU A 343 10.18 11.36 -3.16
CA GLU A 343 10.91 10.17 -2.75
C GLU A 343 10.31 8.90 -3.36
N PHE A 344 11.17 8.08 -3.97
CA PHE A 344 10.84 6.75 -4.49
C PHE A 344 11.73 5.70 -3.86
N ILE A 345 11.12 4.64 -3.32
CA ILE A 345 11.78 3.56 -2.59
C ILE A 345 11.98 2.36 -3.52
N PHE A 346 13.16 1.74 -3.45
CA PHE A 346 13.41 0.48 -4.13
C PHE A 346 13.01 -0.71 -3.24
N PRO A 347 12.55 -1.83 -3.85
CA PRO A 347 12.32 -3.07 -3.13
C PRO A 347 13.59 -3.54 -2.40
N THR A 348 13.41 -4.11 -1.22
CA THR A 348 14.54 -4.55 -0.39
C THR A 348 15.31 -5.74 -0.96
N ASP A 349 14.67 -6.50 -1.86
CA ASP A 349 15.23 -7.63 -2.61
C ASP A 349 15.78 -7.22 -4.00
N ALA A 350 15.76 -5.93 -4.32
CA ALA A 350 16.35 -5.45 -5.58
C ALA A 350 17.84 -5.79 -5.67
N PRO A 351 18.30 -6.27 -6.83
CA PRO A 351 19.72 -6.60 -7.00
C PRO A 351 20.61 -5.36 -6.89
N ALA A 352 21.88 -5.57 -6.52
CA ALA A 352 22.86 -4.49 -6.61
C ALA A 352 23.10 -4.10 -8.08
N VAL A 353 23.07 -2.81 -8.35
CA VAL A 353 23.18 -2.23 -9.70
C VAL A 353 24.20 -1.11 -9.76
N ARG A 354 24.71 -0.83 -10.94
CA ARG A 354 25.59 0.30 -11.22
C ARG A 354 25.01 1.23 -12.28
N TYR A 355 24.41 0.66 -13.33
CA TYR A 355 23.82 1.41 -14.43
C TYR A 355 22.32 1.54 -14.22
N ILE A 356 21.81 2.74 -14.39
CA ILE A 356 20.40 3.09 -14.23
C ILE A 356 19.85 3.55 -15.58
N ARG A 357 18.63 3.10 -15.89
CA ARG A 357 17.85 3.57 -17.04
C ARG A 357 16.49 4.03 -16.58
N PHE A 358 16.18 5.31 -16.81
CA PHE A 358 14.84 5.85 -16.66
C PHE A 358 14.06 5.68 -17.97
N LYS A 359 12.89 5.06 -17.89
CA LYS A 359 11.97 4.88 -19.01
C LYS A 359 10.68 5.62 -18.72
N ALA A 360 10.52 6.80 -19.30
CA ALA A 360 9.33 7.61 -19.18
C ALA A 360 8.16 6.97 -19.96
N LEU A 361 7.04 6.76 -19.28
CA LEU A 361 5.82 6.17 -19.84
C LEU A 361 4.82 7.28 -20.21
N SER A 362 4.69 8.30 -19.37
CA SER A 362 3.79 9.42 -19.58
C SER A 362 4.33 10.72 -18.97
N THR A 363 3.78 11.85 -19.42
CA THR A 363 4.01 13.18 -18.86
C THR A 363 2.67 13.80 -18.42
N PHE A 364 2.70 14.80 -17.56
CA PHE A 364 1.47 15.42 -17.03
C PHE A 364 0.52 15.98 -18.10
N THR A 365 1.04 16.43 -19.24
CA THR A 365 0.24 17.00 -20.33
C THR A 365 0.20 16.13 -21.58
N GLY A 366 0.75 14.91 -21.52
CA GLY A 366 0.77 13.99 -22.66
C GLY A 366 1.72 14.37 -23.79
N VAL A 367 2.63 15.32 -23.57
CA VAL A 367 3.73 15.61 -24.51
C VAL A 367 4.71 14.46 -24.55
N LYS A 368 5.42 14.32 -25.68
CA LYS A 368 6.29 13.16 -25.97
C LYS A 368 7.77 13.46 -25.79
N PHE A 369 8.11 14.41 -24.94
CA PHE A 369 9.46 14.75 -24.53
C PHE A 369 9.50 14.90 -23.03
N ILE A 370 10.68 14.80 -22.43
CA ILE A 370 10.86 14.89 -20.98
C ILE A 370 11.96 15.88 -20.61
N HIS A 371 11.85 16.38 -19.40
CA HIS A 371 12.89 17.11 -18.69
C HIS A 371 12.83 16.81 -17.20
N LEU A 372 13.96 16.92 -16.52
CA LEU A 372 14.09 16.81 -15.07
C LEU A 372 15.28 17.60 -14.57
N MET A 373 15.20 18.10 -13.35
CA MET A 373 16.25 18.93 -12.77
C MET A 373 17.30 18.12 -12.05
N GLU A 374 16.87 17.23 -11.12
CA GLU A 374 17.84 16.60 -10.23
C GLU A 374 17.35 15.21 -9.78
N VAL A 375 18.32 14.34 -9.51
CA VAL A 375 18.13 13.07 -8.80
C VAL A 375 19.21 12.87 -7.76
N THR A 376 18.82 12.34 -6.60
CA THR A 376 19.77 11.98 -5.54
C THR A 376 19.51 10.54 -5.13
N PHE A 377 20.49 9.67 -5.35
CA PHE A 377 20.38 8.25 -5.00
C PHE A 377 20.99 7.94 -3.66
N TYR A 378 20.34 7.06 -2.91
CA TYR A 378 20.79 6.54 -1.63
C TYR A 378 20.92 5.02 -1.69
N GLY A 379 21.92 4.49 -1.02
CA GLY A 379 22.14 3.06 -0.98
C GLY A 379 23.40 2.66 -0.23
N LYS A 380 23.73 1.38 -0.30
CA LYS A 380 24.94 0.80 0.26
C LYS A 380 25.83 0.28 -0.86
N PRO A 381 26.98 0.92 -1.13
CA PRO A 381 27.93 0.41 -2.10
C PRO A 381 28.37 -1.02 -1.76
N VAL A 382 28.50 -1.85 -2.79
CA VAL A 382 29.06 -3.20 -2.66
C VAL A 382 30.57 -3.07 -2.52
N GLU A 383 31.12 -3.60 -1.44
CA GLU A 383 32.56 -3.64 -1.26
C GLU A 383 33.18 -4.52 -2.36
N THR A 384 34.02 -3.94 -3.20
CA THR A 384 34.88 -4.69 -4.12
C THR A 384 35.99 -5.35 -3.29
N LYS A 385 35.95 -6.69 -3.22
CA LYS A 385 37.02 -7.49 -2.59
C LYS A 385 38.31 -7.39 -3.43
#